data_e9b06bc65d3dd13ee76ffcdb98f26980
#
_entry.id   e9b06bc65d3dd13ee76ffcdb98f26980
#
_cell.length_a   1.000
_cell.length_b   1.000
_cell.length_c   1.000
_cell.angle_alpha   90.00
_cell.angle_beta   90.00
_cell.angle_gamma   90.00
#
_symmetry.space_group_name_H-M   'P 1'
#
loop_
_entity.id
_entity.type
_entity.pdbx_description
1 polymer ?
#
loop_
_entity_poly.entity_id
_entity_poly.type
_entity_poly.pdbx_seq_one_letter_code
_entity_poly.pdbx_strand_id
1 'polypeptide(L)'
;MARVLVVGDVIDDVIVVPHGPIRPDTDTVSDIRSTPGGSAGNTASWLGHLGVEVEFVGMVAQADVARHSAVFEQYGVVPRLQGHPTLPTGAIVILVEGERRAMLTERGANDALDYDSIDVTGFDALHLTGYSLFKREDAAPVSALIQRARAAGLEVSVDPGSAGFLLDYGVDRFLTAIAGATILVPNLEESRVLGDLDFPVVAVTMDREGVLVNGTLVPAVPTTIVDPTGAGDAFTAGLLAALLIGDDASTAAAAGARLASEAVSAMGARPQL
;
A
#
# COMPACT_ATOMS: atom_id res chain seq x y z
N MET A 1 22.00 -7.62 -2.24
CA MET A 1 20.55 -7.80 -2.03
C MET A 1 19.86 -6.65 -2.75
N ALA A 2 18.65 -6.87 -3.25
CA ALA A 2 17.90 -5.79 -3.89
C ALA A 2 17.50 -4.75 -2.84
N ARG A 3 17.55 -3.46 -3.24
CA ARG A 3 17.17 -2.31 -2.41
C ARG A 3 15.89 -1.68 -2.96
N VAL A 4 14.88 -1.53 -2.14
CA VAL A 4 13.58 -0.99 -2.52
C VAL A 4 13.31 0.31 -1.79
N LEU A 5 12.97 1.35 -2.54
CA LEU A 5 12.41 2.59 -2.03
C LEU A 5 10.89 2.49 -2.04
N VAL A 6 10.27 2.57 -0.89
CA VAL A 6 8.81 2.63 -0.77
C VAL A 6 8.42 4.04 -0.37
N VAL A 7 7.51 4.65 -1.13
CA VAL A 7 7.06 6.03 -0.90
C VAL A 7 5.55 6.07 -0.80
N GLY A 8 5.03 6.61 0.29
CA GLY A 8 3.58 6.78 0.41
C GLY A 8 3.07 6.98 1.84
N ASP A 9 1.88 6.46 2.06
CA ASP A 9 1.07 6.79 3.22
C ASP A 9 1.49 6.09 4.51
N VAL A 10 1.41 6.85 5.59
CA VAL A 10 1.46 6.40 6.99
C VAL A 10 0.16 6.78 7.65
N ILE A 11 -0.55 5.79 8.18
CA ILE A 11 -1.90 5.97 8.74
C ILE A 11 -1.96 5.36 10.14
N ASP A 12 -2.70 5.98 11.03
CA ASP A 12 -3.19 5.37 12.26
C ASP A 12 -4.59 4.80 11.99
N ASP A 13 -4.71 3.46 11.96
CA ASP A 13 -5.99 2.78 11.82
C ASP A 13 -6.68 2.69 13.18
N VAL A 14 -7.86 3.27 13.29
CA VAL A 14 -8.72 3.19 14.47
C VAL A 14 -9.87 2.23 14.18
N ILE A 15 -9.73 1.01 14.67
CA ILE A 15 -10.72 -0.05 14.45
C ILE A 15 -11.78 0.03 15.56
N VAL A 16 -13.04 0.18 15.15
CA VAL A 16 -14.20 0.30 16.07
C VAL A 16 -15.16 -0.85 15.78
N VAL A 17 -15.39 -1.68 16.79
CA VAL A 17 -16.35 -2.80 16.76
C VAL A 17 -17.46 -2.51 17.77
N PRO A 18 -18.63 -1.99 17.36
CA PRO A 18 -19.74 -1.70 18.26
C PRO A 18 -20.37 -3.00 18.80
N HIS A 19 -20.76 -2.99 20.09
CA HIS A 19 -21.48 -4.10 20.73
C HIS A 19 -23.01 -4.02 20.47
N GLY A 20 -23.40 -3.66 19.24
CA GLY A 20 -24.79 -3.52 18.83
C GLY A 20 -24.99 -2.33 17.89
N PRO A 21 -26.22 -2.01 17.50
CA PRO A 21 -26.48 -0.87 16.64
C PRO A 21 -25.99 0.44 17.23
N ILE A 22 -25.34 1.27 16.41
CA ILE A 22 -24.94 2.62 16.83
C ILE A 22 -26.18 3.42 17.21
N ARG A 23 -26.17 3.96 18.43
CA ARG A 23 -27.27 4.74 18.96
C ARG A 23 -27.01 6.23 18.74
N PRO A 24 -27.89 6.95 18.01
CA PRO A 24 -27.72 8.37 17.82
C PRO A 24 -27.87 9.13 19.17
N ASP A 25 -27.11 10.21 19.30
CA ASP A 25 -27.15 11.14 20.41
C ASP A 25 -26.88 10.55 21.82
N THR A 26 -26.27 9.35 21.86
CA THR A 26 -25.88 8.70 23.13
C THR A 26 -24.73 7.73 22.93
N ASP A 27 -24.18 7.15 24.01
CA ASP A 27 -23.05 6.24 23.96
C ASP A 27 -23.43 4.87 23.39
N THR A 28 -22.57 4.34 22.52
CA THR A 28 -22.57 2.95 22.08
C THR A 28 -21.28 2.28 22.56
N VAL A 29 -21.42 1.30 23.46
CA VAL A 29 -20.26 0.52 23.92
C VAL A 29 -19.61 -0.17 22.72
N SER A 30 -18.30 -0.04 22.61
CA SER A 30 -17.53 -0.56 21.47
C SER A 30 -16.15 -1.02 21.91
N ASP A 31 -15.58 -2.00 21.21
CA ASP A 31 -14.15 -2.27 21.29
C ASP A 31 -13.43 -1.32 20.32
N ILE A 32 -12.47 -0.57 20.84
CA ILE A 32 -11.70 0.39 20.05
C ILE A 32 -10.22 0.10 20.23
N ARG A 33 -9.51 -0.03 19.10
CA ARG A 33 -8.06 -0.22 19.09
C ARG A 33 -7.42 0.59 17.97
N SER A 34 -6.20 1.05 18.20
CA SER A 34 -5.40 1.71 17.18
C SER A 34 -4.24 0.82 16.77
N THR A 35 -3.98 0.74 15.47
CA THR A 35 -2.86 0.00 14.89
C THR A 35 -2.18 0.85 13.82
N PRO A 36 -0.86 0.70 13.60
CA PRO A 36 -0.23 1.34 12.47
C PRO A 36 -0.74 0.71 11.17
N GLY A 37 -1.07 1.57 10.21
CA GLY A 37 -1.60 1.23 8.89
C GLY A 37 -0.93 2.03 7.79
N GLY A 38 -1.65 2.18 6.68
CA GLY A 38 -1.18 2.77 5.43
C GLY A 38 -0.63 1.71 4.47
N SER A 39 -1.19 1.65 3.25
CA SER A 39 -0.86 0.63 2.25
C SER A 39 0.64 0.59 1.92
N ALA A 40 1.25 1.75 1.64
CA ALA A 40 2.70 1.81 1.40
C ALA A 40 3.50 1.34 2.61
N GLY A 41 3.10 1.75 3.83
CA GLY A 41 3.74 1.33 5.07
C GLY A 41 3.64 -0.17 5.34
N ASN A 42 2.50 -0.78 5.00
CA ASN A 42 2.30 -2.23 5.11
C ASN A 42 3.19 -2.98 4.12
N THR A 43 3.20 -2.57 2.84
CA THR A 43 4.07 -3.17 1.81
C THR A 43 5.54 -3.08 2.21
N ALA A 44 6.00 -1.94 2.74
CA ALA A 44 7.36 -1.78 3.24
C ALA A 44 7.68 -2.77 4.38
N SER A 45 6.74 -2.94 5.32
CA SER A 45 6.90 -3.86 6.46
C SER A 45 7.00 -5.32 6.00
N TRP A 46 6.18 -5.73 5.02
CA TRP A 46 6.25 -7.06 4.43
C TRP A 46 7.55 -7.30 3.66
N LEU A 47 8.03 -6.32 2.87
CA LEU A 47 9.33 -6.41 2.19
C LEU A 47 10.49 -6.56 3.19
N GLY A 48 10.49 -5.75 4.25
CA GLY A 48 11.51 -5.84 5.30
C GLY A 48 11.47 -7.19 6.03
N HIS A 49 10.29 -7.72 6.32
CA HIS A 49 10.09 -9.07 6.89
C HIS A 49 10.68 -10.18 6.01
N LEU A 50 10.61 -10.03 4.68
CA LEU A 50 11.26 -10.95 3.72
C LEU A 50 12.79 -10.77 3.64
N GLY A 51 13.38 -9.83 4.39
CA GLY A 51 14.82 -9.56 4.38
C GLY A 51 15.29 -8.71 3.19
N VAL A 52 14.37 -8.04 2.48
CA VAL A 52 14.71 -7.05 1.45
C VAL A 52 15.24 -5.78 2.14
N GLU A 53 16.26 -5.14 1.59
CA GLU A 53 16.72 -3.83 2.06
C GLU A 53 15.70 -2.76 1.67
N VAL A 54 14.96 -2.22 2.64
CA VAL A 54 13.88 -1.26 2.39
C VAL A 54 14.19 0.08 3.05
N GLU A 55 14.04 1.15 2.28
CA GLU A 55 13.94 2.50 2.79
C GLU A 55 12.50 3.01 2.55
N PHE A 56 11.87 3.55 3.59
CA PHE A 56 10.50 4.05 3.51
C PHE A 56 10.46 5.55 3.68
N VAL A 57 9.83 6.26 2.74
CA VAL A 57 9.58 7.71 2.79
C VAL A 57 8.09 7.97 2.90
N GLY A 58 7.70 8.71 3.92
CA GLY A 58 6.32 9.14 4.16
C GLY A 58 6.29 10.39 5.01
N MET A 59 5.11 10.95 5.25
CA MET A 59 4.96 12.13 6.10
C MET A 59 3.92 11.88 7.20
N VAL A 60 4.30 12.28 8.41
CA VAL A 60 3.44 12.20 9.62
C VAL A 60 3.46 13.55 10.34
N ALA A 61 2.66 13.71 11.39
CA ALA A 61 2.84 14.84 12.30
C ALA A 61 4.26 14.83 12.88
N GLN A 62 4.87 16.00 13.05
CA GLN A 62 6.21 16.13 13.62
C GLN A 62 6.36 15.39 14.96
N ALA A 63 5.33 15.41 15.78
CA ALA A 63 5.33 14.75 17.09
C ALA A 63 5.32 13.22 17.01
N ASP A 64 4.89 12.65 15.87
CA ASP A 64 4.71 11.22 15.67
C ASP A 64 5.87 10.55 14.92
N VAL A 65 6.84 11.33 14.42
CA VAL A 65 7.99 10.81 13.65
C VAL A 65 8.71 9.69 14.40
N ALA A 66 9.06 9.89 15.66
CA ALA A 66 9.77 8.89 16.45
C ALA A 66 8.96 7.60 16.66
N ARG A 67 7.65 7.74 16.93
CA ARG A 67 6.73 6.61 17.15
C ARG A 67 6.62 5.75 15.89
N HIS A 68 6.36 6.35 14.74
CA HIS A 68 6.24 5.61 13.48
C HIS A 68 7.57 5.06 12.99
N SER A 69 8.69 5.79 13.19
CA SER A 69 10.01 5.27 12.86
C SER A 69 10.31 3.99 13.62
N ALA A 70 10.06 3.95 14.93
CA ALA A 70 10.27 2.76 15.74
C ALA A 70 9.41 1.57 15.28
N VAL A 71 8.21 1.81 14.72
CA VAL A 71 7.38 0.75 14.14
C VAL A 71 8.03 0.16 12.88
N PHE A 72 8.53 0.98 11.96
CA PHE A 72 9.20 0.48 10.75
C PHE A 72 10.49 -0.29 11.04
N GLU A 73 11.29 0.20 11.99
CA GLU A 73 12.53 -0.43 12.42
C GLU A 73 12.34 -1.86 12.93
N GLN A 74 11.18 -2.18 13.54
CA GLN A 74 10.85 -3.54 13.98
C GLN A 74 10.78 -4.55 12.84
N TYR A 75 10.49 -4.09 11.62
CA TYR A 75 10.44 -4.91 10.41
C TYR A 75 11.73 -4.84 9.57
N GLY A 76 12.80 -4.21 10.08
CA GLY A 76 14.06 -4.04 9.36
C GLY A 76 13.99 -2.97 8.26
N VAL A 77 12.97 -2.12 8.27
CA VAL A 77 12.80 -1.01 7.33
C VAL A 77 13.51 0.23 7.85
N VAL A 78 14.25 0.94 7.00
CA VAL A 78 14.89 2.21 7.32
C VAL A 78 13.90 3.35 7.08
N PRO A 79 13.36 4.01 8.12
CA PRO A 79 12.40 5.08 7.95
C PRO A 79 13.08 6.42 7.61
N ARG A 80 12.55 7.12 6.62
CA ARG A 80 12.86 8.50 6.25
C ARG A 80 11.59 9.35 6.32
N LEU A 81 11.01 9.42 7.51
CA LEU A 81 9.77 10.14 7.72
C LEU A 81 9.99 11.65 7.75
N GLN A 82 9.21 12.37 6.95
CA GLN A 82 9.09 13.82 7.00
C GLN A 82 8.09 14.19 8.11
N GLY A 83 8.43 15.17 8.94
CA GLY A 83 7.56 15.65 10.01
C GLY A 83 6.82 16.92 9.61
N HIS A 84 5.48 16.91 9.57
CA HIS A 84 4.71 18.11 9.31
C HIS A 84 4.46 18.88 10.62
N PRO A 85 4.70 20.22 10.66
CA PRO A 85 4.64 20.97 11.92
C PRO A 85 3.23 21.15 12.48
N THR A 86 2.20 21.12 11.64
CA THR A 86 0.81 21.47 12.04
C THR A 86 -0.25 20.47 11.60
N LEU A 87 -0.04 19.69 10.53
CA LEU A 87 -1.00 18.66 10.13
C LEU A 87 -0.84 17.43 11.00
N PRO A 88 -1.95 16.77 11.37
CA PRO A 88 -1.92 15.51 12.11
C PRO A 88 -1.40 14.38 11.22
N THR A 89 -0.95 13.29 11.82
CA THR A 89 -0.77 12.02 11.13
C THR A 89 -2.10 11.58 10.52
N GLY A 90 -2.07 10.97 9.33
CA GLY A 90 -3.27 10.45 8.69
C GLY A 90 -3.95 9.40 9.57
N ALA A 91 -5.27 9.32 9.52
CA ALA A 91 -6.06 8.37 10.29
C ALA A 91 -7.20 7.78 9.45
N ILE A 92 -7.49 6.51 9.68
CA ILE A 92 -8.68 5.84 9.16
C ILE A 92 -9.47 5.27 10.31
N VAL A 93 -10.74 5.65 10.44
CA VAL A 93 -11.66 4.99 11.35
C VAL A 93 -12.35 3.86 10.58
N ILE A 94 -12.11 2.63 11.01
CA ILE A 94 -12.67 1.41 10.43
C ILE A 94 -13.81 0.95 11.32
N LEU A 95 -15.04 1.25 10.90
CA LEU A 95 -16.24 0.83 11.59
C LEU A 95 -16.65 -0.57 11.10
N VAL A 96 -16.67 -1.53 12.02
CA VAL A 96 -17.00 -2.93 11.71
C VAL A 96 -18.40 -3.26 12.21
N GLU A 97 -19.31 -3.59 11.31
CA GLU A 97 -20.68 -4.02 11.62
C GLU A 97 -20.96 -5.40 11.01
N GLY A 98 -20.72 -6.46 11.78
CA GLY A 98 -20.79 -7.83 11.29
C GLY A 98 -19.74 -8.10 10.21
N GLU A 99 -20.18 -8.45 9.00
CA GLU A 99 -19.30 -8.67 7.84
C GLU A 99 -19.01 -7.38 7.04
N ARG A 100 -19.65 -6.25 7.40
CA ARG A 100 -19.50 -4.98 6.69
C ARG A 100 -18.44 -4.11 7.37
N ARG A 101 -17.71 -3.35 6.56
CA ARG A 101 -16.76 -2.35 7.02
C ARG A 101 -17.06 -1.01 6.33
N ALA A 102 -17.05 0.07 7.11
CA ALA A 102 -17.01 1.42 6.59
C ALA A 102 -15.70 2.07 6.98
N MET A 103 -15.04 2.73 6.03
CA MET A 103 -13.76 3.38 6.24
C MET A 103 -13.93 4.90 6.11
N LEU A 104 -13.62 5.63 7.18
CA LEU A 104 -13.65 7.08 7.21
C LEU A 104 -12.21 7.57 7.23
N THR A 105 -11.77 8.17 6.14
CA THR A 105 -10.35 8.46 5.90
C THR A 105 -10.05 9.95 6.00
N GLU A 106 -9.09 10.30 6.86
CA GLU A 106 -8.41 11.60 6.88
C GLU A 106 -6.93 11.38 6.55
N ARG A 107 -6.46 11.99 5.47
CA ARG A 107 -5.09 11.75 5.02
C ARG A 107 -4.03 12.53 5.81
N GLY A 108 -4.43 13.64 6.44
CA GLY A 108 -3.54 14.44 7.28
C GLY A 108 -2.25 14.85 6.56
N ALA A 109 -1.12 14.65 7.22
CA ALA A 109 0.20 15.04 6.72
C ALA A 109 0.61 14.32 5.43
N ASN A 110 0.03 13.15 5.09
CA ASN A 110 0.36 12.43 3.86
C ASN A 110 0.16 13.28 2.59
N ASP A 111 -0.82 14.19 2.60
CA ASP A 111 -1.11 15.05 1.44
C ASP A 111 -0.03 16.14 1.22
N ALA A 112 0.82 16.38 2.22
CA ALA A 112 1.90 17.37 2.17
C ALA A 112 3.30 16.77 1.93
N LEU A 113 3.40 15.45 1.65
CA LEU A 113 4.68 14.80 1.38
C LEU A 113 5.44 15.50 0.26
N ASP A 114 6.71 15.86 0.53
CA ASP A 114 7.60 16.49 -0.44
C ASP A 114 8.30 15.41 -1.30
N TYR A 115 7.77 15.20 -2.51
CA TYR A 115 8.30 14.23 -3.47
C TYR A 115 9.57 14.70 -4.17
N ASP A 116 9.81 16.02 -4.22
CA ASP A 116 10.97 16.59 -4.94
C ASP A 116 12.27 16.34 -4.17
N SER A 117 12.19 16.26 -2.84
CA SER A 117 13.33 15.98 -1.98
C SER A 117 13.75 14.51 -1.94
N ILE A 118 12.97 13.58 -2.55
CA ILE A 118 13.23 12.14 -2.48
C ILE A 118 14.37 11.75 -3.42
N ASP A 119 15.45 11.20 -2.87
CA ASP A 119 16.57 10.63 -3.63
C ASP A 119 16.25 9.19 -4.04
N VAL A 120 16.41 8.89 -5.32
CA VAL A 120 16.20 7.55 -5.89
C VAL A 120 17.51 6.81 -6.16
N THR A 121 18.65 7.36 -5.75
CA THR A 121 19.98 6.82 -6.09
C THR A 121 20.29 5.54 -5.31
N GLY A 122 20.75 4.52 -6.00
CA GLY A 122 21.21 3.26 -5.40
C GLY A 122 20.09 2.32 -4.96
N PHE A 123 18.88 2.50 -5.48
CA PHE A 123 17.78 1.53 -5.37
C PHE A 123 17.63 0.74 -6.67
N ASP A 124 17.01 -0.42 -6.56
CA ASP A 124 16.67 -1.29 -7.70
C ASP A 124 15.19 -1.12 -8.09
N ALA A 125 14.34 -0.75 -7.14
CA ALA A 125 12.93 -0.49 -7.38
C ALA A 125 12.38 0.67 -6.54
N LEU A 126 11.32 1.31 -7.08
CA LEU A 126 10.44 2.25 -6.40
C LEU A 126 9.05 1.63 -6.31
N HIS A 127 8.45 1.62 -5.13
CA HIS A 127 7.04 1.29 -4.95
C HIS A 127 6.25 2.51 -4.46
N LEU A 128 5.08 2.73 -5.07
CA LEU A 128 4.13 3.79 -4.77
C LEU A 128 2.72 3.20 -4.65
N THR A 129 1.87 3.83 -3.84
CA THR A 129 0.42 3.59 -3.88
C THR A 129 -0.32 4.75 -4.52
N GLY A 130 -1.46 4.48 -5.14
CA GLY A 130 -2.34 5.50 -5.73
C GLY A 130 -2.81 6.54 -4.73
N TYR A 131 -2.83 6.18 -3.45
CA TYR A 131 -3.10 7.12 -2.37
C TYR A 131 -2.17 8.34 -2.34
N SER A 132 -0.99 8.23 -2.93
CA SER A 132 -0.06 9.35 -3.14
C SER A 132 -0.58 10.43 -4.08
N LEU A 133 -1.58 10.12 -4.91
CA LEU A 133 -2.17 11.02 -5.91
C LEU A 133 -3.52 11.59 -5.49
N PHE A 134 -4.31 10.82 -4.73
CA PHE A 134 -5.66 11.22 -4.36
C PHE A 134 -5.62 12.48 -3.47
N LYS A 135 -6.56 13.42 -3.68
CA LYS A 135 -6.61 14.77 -3.14
C LYS A 135 -5.49 15.73 -3.61
N ARG A 136 -4.52 15.30 -4.42
CA ARG A 136 -3.56 16.24 -5.00
C ARG A 136 -4.17 16.92 -6.23
N GLU A 137 -4.15 18.24 -6.22
CA GLU A 137 -4.53 19.03 -7.41
C GLU A 137 -3.47 18.89 -8.51
N ASP A 138 -2.20 18.75 -8.12
CA ASP A 138 -1.06 18.59 -9.04
C ASP A 138 -0.39 17.22 -8.85
N ALA A 139 -0.42 16.41 -9.90
CA ALA A 139 0.26 15.12 -9.95
C ALA A 139 1.75 15.23 -10.36
N ALA A 140 2.20 16.39 -10.82
CA ALA A 140 3.54 16.56 -11.39
C ALA A 140 4.68 16.08 -10.46
N PRO A 141 4.67 16.34 -9.13
CA PRO A 141 5.74 15.85 -8.25
C PRO A 141 5.84 14.32 -8.21
N VAL A 142 4.71 13.60 -8.20
CA VAL A 142 4.68 12.13 -8.21
C VAL A 142 5.16 11.61 -9.57
N SER A 143 4.65 12.18 -10.66
CA SER A 143 5.10 11.84 -12.02
C SER A 143 6.60 12.09 -12.20
N ALA A 144 7.13 13.21 -11.69
CA ALA A 144 8.55 13.54 -11.74
C ALA A 144 9.40 12.51 -10.94
N LEU A 145 8.92 12.06 -9.77
CA LEU A 145 9.59 11.00 -9.01
C LEU A 145 9.67 9.70 -9.81
N ILE A 146 8.57 9.27 -10.45
CA ILE A 146 8.53 8.10 -11.32
C ILE A 146 9.54 8.24 -12.48
N GLN A 147 9.57 9.40 -13.13
CA GLN A 147 10.51 9.65 -14.24
C GLN A 147 11.97 9.63 -13.76
N ARG A 148 12.29 10.21 -12.59
CA ARG A 148 13.64 10.14 -12.00
C ARG A 148 14.03 8.70 -11.70
N ALA A 149 13.13 7.90 -11.11
CA ALA A 149 13.36 6.48 -10.84
C ALA A 149 13.62 5.69 -12.13
N ARG A 150 12.81 5.87 -13.17
CA ARG A 150 13.01 5.21 -14.47
C ARG A 150 14.30 5.64 -15.15
N ALA A 151 14.65 6.92 -15.11
CA ALA A 151 15.92 7.42 -15.66
C ALA A 151 17.15 6.85 -14.92
N ALA A 152 17.01 6.54 -13.64
CA ALA A 152 18.03 5.86 -12.84
C ALA A 152 18.05 4.32 -13.03
N GLY A 153 17.11 3.77 -13.84
CA GLY A 153 17.04 2.33 -14.16
C GLY A 153 16.22 1.49 -13.17
N LEU A 154 15.48 2.11 -12.25
CA LEU A 154 14.66 1.38 -11.28
C LEU A 154 13.44 0.76 -11.95
N GLU A 155 13.02 -0.41 -11.45
CA GLU A 155 11.65 -0.87 -11.65
C GLU A 155 10.69 0.00 -10.83
N VAL A 156 9.54 0.35 -11.40
CA VAL A 156 8.54 1.18 -10.72
C VAL A 156 7.24 0.41 -10.60
N SER A 157 6.86 0.14 -9.36
CA SER A 157 5.61 -0.55 -9.00
C SER A 157 4.59 0.44 -8.45
N VAL A 158 3.34 0.29 -8.90
CA VAL A 158 2.20 1.06 -8.40
C VAL A 158 1.06 0.13 -8.01
N ASP A 159 0.55 0.29 -6.79
CA ASP A 159 -0.75 -0.23 -6.36
C ASP A 159 -1.78 0.90 -6.51
N PRO A 160 -2.87 0.73 -7.27
CA PRO A 160 -3.86 1.79 -7.48
C PRO A 160 -4.57 2.27 -6.21
N GLY A 161 -4.74 1.42 -5.22
CA GLY A 161 -5.20 1.71 -3.87
C GLY A 161 -6.71 1.64 -3.65
N SER A 162 -7.55 2.24 -4.51
CA SER A 162 -9.01 2.21 -4.31
C SER A 162 -9.78 2.55 -5.58
N ALA A 163 -10.70 1.67 -5.98
CA ALA A 163 -11.60 1.91 -7.12
C ALA A 163 -12.43 3.18 -6.96
N GLY A 164 -12.94 3.47 -5.74
CA GLY A 164 -13.69 4.68 -5.46
C GLY A 164 -12.85 5.95 -5.68
N PHE A 165 -11.63 5.96 -5.16
CA PHE A 165 -10.73 7.10 -5.35
C PHE A 165 -10.26 7.26 -6.79
N LEU A 166 -10.09 6.16 -7.54
CA LEU A 166 -9.79 6.23 -8.98
C LEU A 166 -10.90 6.94 -9.75
N LEU A 167 -12.16 6.63 -9.45
CA LEU A 167 -13.31 7.29 -10.06
C LEU A 167 -13.38 8.78 -9.70
N ASP A 168 -13.14 9.13 -8.43
CA ASP A 168 -13.17 10.51 -7.96
C ASP A 168 -12.00 11.34 -8.52
N TYR A 169 -10.81 10.75 -8.64
CA TYR A 169 -9.61 11.40 -9.15
C TYR A 169 -9.61 11.54 -10.68
N GLY A 170 -10.22 10.58 -11.36
CA GLY A 170 -10.25 10.43 -12.81
C GLY A 170 -9.19 9.47 -13.34
N VAL A 171 -9.67 8.42 -14.02
CA VAL A 171 -8.84 7.32 -14.53
C VAL A 171 -7.73 7.80 -15.47
N ASP A 172 -8.05 8.62 -16.46
CA ASP A 172 -7.09 9.16 -17.42
C ASP A 172 -5.99 9.99 -16.73
N ARG A 173 -6.40 10.75 -15.71
CA ARG A 173 -5.47 11.56 -14.92
C ARG A 173 -4.54 10.65 -14.10
N PHE A 174 -5.06 9.59 -13.51
CA PHE A 174 -4.27 8.60 -12.78
C PHE A 174 -3.26 7.90 -13.69
N LEU A 175 -3.70 7.36 -14.83
CA LEU A 175 -2.83 6.67 -15.79
C LEU A 175 -1.74 7.60 -16.34
N THR A 176 -2.08 8.86 -16.59
CA THR A 176 -1.08 9.88 -16.97
C THR A 176 -0.06 10.13 -15.87
N ALA A 177 -0.50 10.20 -14.62
CA ALA A 177 0.38 10.47 -13.49
C ALA A 177 1.37 9.34 -13.22
N ILE A 178 0.97 8.08 -13.47
CA ILE A 178 1.82 6.90 -13.29
C ILE A 178 2.54 6.45 -14.57
N ALA A 179 2.50 7.25 -15.64
CA ALA A 179 3.19 6.93 -16.88
C ALA A 179 4.69 6.69 -16.62
N GLY A 180 5.19 5.51 -17.05
CA GLY A 180 6.53 5.03 -16.76
C GLY A 180 6.60 3.96 -15.68
N ALA A 181 5.52 3.67 -14.95
CA ALA A 181 5.46 2.49 -14.11
C ALA A 181 5.66 1.20 -14.96
N THR A 182 6.32 0.21 -14.38
CA THR A 182 6.58 -1.09 -15.04
C THR A 182 5.76 -2.23 -14.45
N ILE A 183 5.26 -2.04 -13.24
CA ILE A 183 4.47 -3.03 -12.51
C ILE A 183 3.23 -2.33 -11.99
N LEU A 184 2.05 -2.85 -12.33
CA LEU A 184 0.77 -2.38 -11.80
C LEU A 184 0.06 -3.53 -11.10
N VAL A 185 -0.39 -3.30 -9.87
CA VAL A 185 -0.98 -4.34 -9.01
C VAL A 185 -2.40 -3.93 -8.57
N PRO A 186 -3.38 -3.90 -9.47
CA PRO A 186 -4.75 -3.59 -9.12
C PRO A 186 -5.47 -4.81 -8.51
N ASN A 187 -6.50 -4.56 -7.70
CA ASN A 187 -7.52 -5.57 -7.46
C ASN A 187 -8.53 -5.64 -8.62
N LEU A 188 -9.45 -6.61 -8.56
CA LEU A 188 -10.43 -6.84 -9.64
C LEU A 188 -11.34 -5.63 -9.89
N GLU A 189 -11.74 -4.90 -8.83
CA GLU A 189 -12.59 -3.72 -8.98
C GLU A 189 -11.83 -2.54 -9.58
N GLU A 190 -10.62 -2.32 -9.13
CA GLU A 190 -9.71 -1.30 -9.68
C GLU A 190 -9.38 -1.58 -11.15
N SER A 191 -9.10 -2.83 -11.49
CA SER A 191 -8.83 -3.24 -12.87
C SER A 191 -10.03 -2.97 -13.79
N ARG A 192 -11.26 -3.19 -13.32
CA ARG A 192 -12.48 -2.86 -14.08
C ARG A 192 -12.65 -1.36 -14.30
N VAL A 193 -12.30 -0.56 -13.31
CA VAL A 193 -12.34 0.91 -13.39
C VAL A 193 -11.27 1.43 -14.32
N LEU A 194 -10.05 0.88 -14.25
CA LEU A 194 -8.91 1.30 -15.06
C LEU A 194 -9.04 0.90 -16.53
N GLY A 195 -9.77 -0.19 -16.84
CA GLY A 195 -9.95 -0.69 -18.20
C GLY A 195 -8.73 -1.41 -18.76
N ASP A 196 -8.41 -1.17 -20.03
CA ASP A 196 -7.28 -1.81 -20.68
C ASP A 196 -5.95 -1.27 -20.13
N LEU A 197 -5.07 -2.17 -19.69
CA LEU A 197 -3.80 -1.85 -19.03
C LEU A 197 -2.63 -2.31 -19.89
N ASP A 198 -1.74 -1.37 -20.24
CA ASP A 198 -0.53 -1.63 -21.02
C ASP A 198 0.72 -1.34 -20.17
N PHE A 199 1.06 -2.29 -19.29
CA PHE A 199 2.26 -2.26 -18.46
C PHE A 199 3.04 -3.55 -18.60
N PRO A 200 4.39 -3.55 -18.47
CA PRO A 200 5.21 -4.76 -18.58
C PRO A 200 4.76 -5.90 -17.66
N VAL A 201 4.33 -5.57 -16.43
CA VAL A 201 3.70 -6.51 -15.50
C VAL A 201 2.40 -5.92 -14.99
N VAL A 202 1.29 -6.63 -15.22
CA VAL A 202 -0.02 -6.35 -14.62
C VAL A 202 -0.44 -7.57 -13.81
N ALA A 203 -0.62 -7.41 -12.50
CA ALA A 203 -1.03 -8.48 -11.59
C ALA A 203 -2.36 -8.12 -10.93
N VAL A 204 -3.48 -8.58 -11.50
CA VAL A 204 -4.83 -8.32 -10.99
C VAL A 204 -5.16 -9.30 -9.88
N THR A 205 -5.24 -8.84 -8.63
CA THR A 205 -5.63 -9.68 -7.50
C THR A 205 -7.14 -9.90 -7.47
N MET A 206 -7.57 -11.16 -7.25
CA MET A 206 -8.97 -11.60 -7.34
C MET A 206 -9.37 -12.42 -6.11
N ASP A 207 -8.98 -11.98 -4.92
CA ASP A 207 -9.31 -12.62 -3.64
C ASP A 207 -9.02 -14.12 -3.65
N ARG A 208 -10.07 -14.94 -3.46
CA ARG A 208 -10.00 -16.41 -3.39
C ARG A 208 -9.72 -17.08 -4.74
N GLU A 209 -9.91 -16.38 -5.84
CA GLU A 209 -9.63 -16.91 -7.18
C GLU A 209 -8.13 -16.90 -7.50
N GLY A 210 -7.38 -16.03 -6.83
CA GLY A 210 -5.93 -15.89 -7.02
C GLY A 210 -5.54 -14.59 -7.67
N VAL A 211 -4.65 -14.63 -8.64
CA VAL A 211 -4.15 -13.45 -9.37
C VAL A 211 -4.06 -13.74 -10.87
N LEU A 212 -4.51 -12.80 -11.67
CA LEU A 212 -4.31 -12.82 -13.12
C LEU A 212 -3.08 -11.98 -13.46
N VAL A 213 -1.95 -12.61 -13.76
CA VAL A 213 -0.71 -11.92 -14.11
C VAL A 213 -0.44 -12.05 -15.60
N ASN A 214 -0.42 -10.91 -16.34
CA ASN A 214 -0.25 -10.86 -17.79
C ASN A 214 -1.12 -11.89 -18.54
N GLY A 215 -2.39 -12.06 -18.11
CA GLY A 215 -3.32 -13.02 -18.71
C GLY A 215 -3.18 -14.48 -18.24
N THR A 216 -2.22 -14.80 -17.37
CA THR A 216 -2.05 -16.13 -16.78
C THR A 216 -2.63 -16.15 -15.36
N LEU A 217 -3.55 -17.10 -15.09
CA LEU A 217 -4.12 -17.28 -13.76
C LEU A 217 -3.16 -18.07 -12.87
N VAL A 218 -2.78 -17.47 -11.75
CA VAL A 218 -2.07 -18.11 -10.63
C VAL A 218 -3.08 -18.28 -9.49
N PRO A 219 -3.39 -19.52 -9.06
CA PRO A 219 -4.44 -19.76 -8.07
C PRO A 219 -4.03 -19.23 -6.68
N ALA A 220 -5.03 -18.83 -5.88
CA ALA A 220 -4.82 -18.47 -4.50
C ALA A 220 -4.33 -19.66 -3.69
N VAL A 221 -3.56 -19.39 -2.65
CA VAL A 221 -3.13 -20.42 -1.69
C VAL A 221 -4.26 -20.63 -0.66
N PRO A 222 -4.78 -21.85 -0.52
CA PRO A 222 -5.84 -22.12 0.43
C PRO A 222 -5.40 -21.82 1.87
N THR A 223 -6.17 -21.00 2.57
CA THR A 223 -5.89 -20.63 3.96
C THR A 223 -7.19 -20.30 4.71
N THR A 224 -7.13 -20.30 6.03
CA THR A 224 -8.22 -19.80 6.88
C THR A 224 -8.08 -18.30 7.04
N ILE A 225 -9.08 -17.55 6.60
CA ILE A 225 -9.06 -16.10 6.69
C ILE A 225 -9.48 -15.67 8.10
N VAL A 226 -8.58 -14.98 8.79
CA VAL A 226 -8.80 -14.31 10.08
C VAL A 226 -9.08 -12.83 9.88
N ASP A 227 -8.21 -12.16 9.10
CA ASP A 227 -8.36 -10.72 8.75
C ASP A 227 -7.86 -10.50 7.32
N PRO A 228 -8.69 -10.03 6.37
CA PRO A 228 -8.25 -9.78 5.00
C PRO A 228 -7.47 -8.47 4.82
N THR A 229 -7.29 -7.68 5.88
CA THR A 229 -6.59 -6.39 5.82
C THR A 229 -5.11 -6.59 5.47
N GLY A 230 -4.60 -5.83 4.50
CA GLY A 230 -3.20 -5.88 4.09
C GLY A 230 -2.83 -7.04 3.17
N ALA A 231 -3.80 -7.87 2.73
CA ALA A 231 -3.55 -8.96 1.79
C ALA A 231 -2.91 -8.48 0.47
N GLY A 232 -3.41 -7.37 -0.09
CA GLY A 232 -2.87 -6.72 -1.30
C GLY A 232 -1.45 -6.20 -1.08
N ASP A 233 -1.19 -5.59 0.08
CA ASP A 233 0.12 -5.06 0.46
C ASP A 233 1.15 -6.20 0.58
N ALA A 234 0.77 -7.30 1.23
CA ALA A 234 1.59 -8.51 1.35
C ALA A 234 1.82 -9.17 -0.03
N PHE A 235 0.77 -9.28 -0.86
CA PHE A 235 0.90 -9.78 -2.22
C PHE A 235 1.92 -8.95 -3.01
N THR A 236 1.80 -7.63 -2.99
CA THR A 236 2.70 -6.71 -3.69
C THR A 236 4.14 -6.86 -3.20
N ALA A 237 4.36 -6.99 -1.91
CA ALA A 237 5.69 -7.22 -1.34
C ALA A 237 6.32 -8.53 -1.84
N GLY A 238 5.56 -9.64 -1.82
CA GLY A 238 6.03 -10.93 -2.30
C GLY A 238 6.30 -10.96 -3.81
N LEU A 239 5.43 -10.33 -4.60
CA LEU A 239 5.61 -10.15 -6.05
C LEU A 239 6.90 -9.38 -6.35
N LEU A 240 7.09 -8.21 -5.70
CA LEU A 240 8.27 -7.37 -5.92
C LEU A 240 9.56 -8.08 -5.52
N ALA A 241 9.59 -8.70 -4.35
CA ALA A 241 10.77 -9.41 -3.87
C ALA A 241 11.21 -10.50 -4.86
N ALA A 242 10.28 -11.25 -5.43
CA ALA A 242 10.55 -12.31 -6.39
C ALA A 242 10.99 -11.77 -7.77
N LEU A 243 10.32 -10.73 -8.28
CA LEU A 243 10.75 -10.07 -9.53
C LEU A 243 12.17 -9.52 -9.44
N LEU A 244 12.55 -8.94 -8.31
CA LEU A 244 13.87 -8.34 -8.11
C LEU A 244 15.03 -9.34 -8.01
N ILE A 245 14.74 -10.61 -7.75
CA ILE A 245 15.75 -11.69 -7.82
C ILE A 245 15.76 -12.41 -9.17
N GLY A 246 14.91 -11.96 -10.12
CA GLY A 246 14.89 -12.43 -11.51
C GLY A 246 13.87 -13.51 -11.82
N ASP A 247 12.91 -13.76 -10.93
CA ASP A 247 11.80 -14.66 -11.23
C ASP A 247 10.91 -14.10 -12.35
N ASP A 248 10.29 -14.98 -13.12
CA ASP A 248 9.26 -14.57 -14.08
C ASP A 248 7.98 -14.11 -13.37
N ALA A 249 7.11 -13.39 -14.08
CA ALA A 249 5.91 -12.78 -13.49
C ALA A 249 4.96 -13.80 -12.86
N SER A 250 4.84 -15.02 -13.40
CA SER A 250 3.97 -16.06 -12.82
C SER A 250 4.55 -16.66 -11.55
N THR A 251 5.84 -16.90 -11.50
CA THR A 251 6.57 -17.37 -10.31
C THR A 251 6.51 -16.29 -9.22
N ALA A 252 6.73 -15.04 -9.57
CA ALA A 252 6.64 -13.90 -8.65
C ALA A 252 5.22 -13.71 -8.11
N ALA A 253 4.20 -13.86 -8.96
CA ALA A 253 2.81 -13.81 -8.52
C ALA A 253 2.47 -14.96 -7.55
N ALA A 254 3.03 -16.16 -7.74
CA ALA A 254 2.86 -17.25 -6.79
C ALA A 254 3.55 -16.97 -5.44
N ALA A 255 4.69 -16.26 -5.43
CA ALA A 255 5.33 -15.80 -4.20
C ALA A 255 4.44 -14.77 -3.47
N GLY A 256 3.88 -13.80 -4.21
CA GLY A 256 2.90 -12.85 -3.70
C GLY A 256 1.67 -13.52 -3.10
N ALA A 257 1.08 -14.51 -3.81
CA ALA A 257 -0.09 -15.25 -3.33
C ALA A 257 0.18 -16.02 -2.02
N ARG A 258 1.38 -16.57 -1.85
CA ARG A 258 1.79 -17.21 -0.59
C ARG A 258 1.86 -16.20 0.56
N LEU A 259 2.47 -15.06 0.33
CA LEU A 259 2.59 -14.03 1.35
C LEU A 259 1.24 -13.42 1.73
N ALA A 260 0.36 -13.21 0.74
CA ALA A 260 -1.02 -12.79 1.00
C ALA A 260 -1.79 -13.80 1.84
N SER A 261 -1.59 -15.13 1.60
CA SER A 261 -2.24 -16.18 2.40
C SER A 261 -1.75 -16.20 3.85
N GLU A 262 -0.48 -15.88 4.08
CA GLU A 262 0.09 -15.70 5.42
C GLU A 262 -0.54 -14.48 6.11
N ALA A 263 -0.59 -13.35 5.42
CA ALA A 263 -1.17 -12.11 5.93
C ALA A 263 -2.61 -12.30 6.41
N VAL A 264 -3.47 -12.91 5.60
CA VAL A 264 -4.89 -13.08 5.97
C VAL A 264 -5.12 -14.12 7.07
N SER A 265 -4.13 -14.94 7.43
CA SER A 265 -4.21 -15.94 8.50
C SER A 265 -4.02 -15.39 9.91
N ALA A 266 -3.68 -14.10 10.02
CA ALA A 266 -3.46 -13.41 11.29
C ALA A 266 -4.25 -12.09 11.33
N MET A 267 -4.31 -11.45 12.51
CA MET A 267 -4.95 -10.15 12.68
C MET A 267 -3.98 -9.03 12.31
N GLY A 268 -4.47 -8.04 11.56
CA GLY A 268 -3.74 -6.82 11.19
C GLY A 268 -3.06 -6.92 9.83
N ALA A 269 -2.63 -5.75 9.32
CA ALA A 269 -2.14 -5.61 7.95
C ALA A 269 -0.63 -5.87 7.78
N ARG A 270 0.11 -6.02 8.88
CA ARG A 270 1.58 -6.18 8.89
C ARG A 270 1.98 -7.56 9.40
N PRO A 271 3.23 -8.02 9.10
CA PRO A 271 3.72 -9.30 9.61
C PRO A 271 3.63 -9.38 11.15
N GLN A 272 3.38 -10.58 11.68
CA GLN A 272 3.50 -10.82 13.11
C GLN A 272 5.00 -10.88 13.48
N LEU A 273 5.39 -10.24 14.59
CA LEU A 273 6.77 -10.15 15.10
C LEU A 273 7.04 -11.25 16.13
#